data_cb1939742bbc6a1e7ab6d5542289a69a
#
_entry.id   cb1939742bbc6a1e7ab6d5542289a69a
#
_cell.length_a   1.000
_cell.length_b   1.000
_cell.length_c   1.000
_cell.angle_alpha   90.00
_cell.angle_beta   90.00
_cell.angle_gamma   90.00
#
_symmetry.space_group_name_H-M   'P 1'
#
loop_
_entity.id
_entity.type
_entity.pdbx_description
1 polymer ?
#
loop_
_entity_poly.entity_id
_entity_poly.type
_entity_poly.pdbx_seq_one_letter_code
_entity_poly.pdbx_strand_id
1 'polypeptide(L)'
;MGMSSLQLNLRELFASHYTETHYLEDGSAVTTSPNVTVHCYYHGEVEGHPGSEVSLSTCTGLRGLISLEHEVYVLEPMEEGNTHRLYRGEHLKVTQGTCGHGHNISYPTEMMNTTGAVFSSHSSQRHKRDAQSSTKHVELIIVADNREYQKQGKDVEKVKQRLAEIANYVDKFYRSLNIRVALVGLEVWSDGDKCSITQDPFTSLHEFLDWRKVKLLPQRPHDNAQLISGVYFQGTTIGMAPIMSMCTVEQSGGIVMDHSDNPLGAAVTLAHELGHNFGMNHDTPERGCGCRATVDRGGCIMTPSTG
;
A
#
# COMPACT_ATOMS: atom_id res chain seq x y z
N MET A 1 15.36 29.43 12.99
CA MET A 1 14.46 28.26 12.93
C MET A 1 14.23 27.82 14.35
N GLY A 2 12.97 27.89 14.83
CA GLY A 2 12.63 27.39 16.16
C GLY A 2 12.77 25.87 16.17
N MET A 3 13.24 25.29 17.28
CA MET A 3 13.19 23.82 17.47
C MET A 3 11.71 23.45 17.66
N SER A 4 11.14 22.73 16.70
CA SER A 4 9.82 22.11 16.86
C SER A 4 10.02 20.70 17.39
N SER A 5 9.28 20.30 18.41
CA SER A 5 9.29 18.93 18.91
C SER A 5 8.20 18.09 18.23
N LEU A 6 8.40 16.78 18.21
CA LEU A 6 7.42 15.81 17.66
C LEU A 6 6.75 15.07 18.82
N GLN A 7 5.43 15.06 18.83
CA GLN A 7 4.66 14.20 19.72
C GLN A 7 4.35 12.90 19.00
N LEU A 8 5.00 11.81 19.40
CA LEU A 8 4.91 10.51 18.73
C LEU A 8 4.16 9.51 19.62
N ASN A 9 3.24 8.78 19.00
CA ASN A 9 2.54 7.65 19.59
C ASN A 9 2.95 6.36 18.87
N LEU A 10 3.10 5.28 19.62
CA LEU A 10 3.32 3.96 19.05
C LEU A 10 2.12 3.59 18.17
N ARG A 11 2.39 3.05 16.98
CA ARG A 11 1.34 2.78 16.00
C ARG A 11 0.91 1.32 16.04
N GLU A 12 -0.38 1.09 16.04
CA GLU A 12 -0.94 -0.23 15.75
C GLU A 12 -0.96 -0.46 14.24
N LEU A 13 0.21 -0.77 13.66
CA LEU A 13 0.35 -1.11 12.24
C LEU A 13 0.00 -2.57 11.98
N PHE A 14 0.38 -3.44 12.91
CA PHE A 14 0.22 -4.88 12.78
C PHE A 14 -1.07 -5.34 13.48
N ALA A 15 -1.79 -6.25 12.82
CA ALA A 15 -2.92 -6.93 13.45
C ALA A 15 -2.44 -7.94 14.50
N SER A 16 -3.33 -8.32 15.43
CA SER A 16 -3.00 -9.28 16.48
C SER A 16 -2.61 -10.68 15.97
N HIS A 17 -3.06 -11.03 14.76
CA HIS A 17 -2.77 -12.30 14.08
C HIS A 17 -1.75 -12.17 12.94
N TYR A 18 -0.92 -11.13 12.98
CA TYR A 18 0.11 -10.87 11.99
C TYR A 18 1.10 -12.01 11.86
N THR A 19 1.46 -12.34 10.62
CA THR A 19 2.42 -13.40 10.29
C THR A 19 3.40 -12.95 9.21
N GLU A 20 4.59 -13.54 9.24
CA GLU A 20 5.63 -13.37 8.23
C GLU A 20 6.01 -14.70 7.63
N THR A 21 6.03 -14.78 6.30
CA THR A 21 6.39 -16.01 5.59
C THR A 21 7.54 -15.74 4.62
N HIS A 22 8.51 -16.65 4.59
CA HIS A 22 9.53 -16.74 3.56
C HIS A 22 9.80 -18.22 3.23
N TYR A 23 10.63 -18.49 2.24
CA TYR A 23 10.85 -19.85 1.74
C TYR A 23 12.34 -20.21 1.83
N LEU A 24 12.61 -21.44 2.23
CA LEU A 24 13.95 -22.03 2.22
C LEU A 24 14.32 -22.50 0.80
N GLU A 25 15.59 -22.82 0.57
CA GLU A 25 16.08 -23.29 -0.73
C GLU A 25 15.40 -24.58 -1.23
N ASP A 26 14.88 -25.39 -0.31
CA ASP A 26 14.12 -26.60 -0.63
C ASP A 26 12.64 -26.33 -0.99
N GLY A 27 12.21 -25.08 -1.00
CA GLY A 27 10.85 -24.64 -1.29
C GLY A 27 9.89 -24.73 -0.09
N SER A 28 10.36 -25.13 1.08
CA SER A 28 9.54 -25.18 2.28
C SER A 28 9.26 -23.76 2.82
N ALA A 29 7.99 -23.52 3.20
CA ALA A 29 7.59 -22.25 3.78
C ALA A 29 7.93 -22.19 5.29
N VAL A 30 8.53 -21.10 5.70
CA VAL A 30 8.75 -20.76 7.11
C VAL A 30 7.83 -19.60 7.46
N THR A 31 6.85 -19.86 8.32
CA THR A 31 5.91 -18.84 8.81
C THR A 31 6.15 -18.60 10.29
N THR A 32 6.33 -17.34 10.65
CA THR A 32 6.53 -16.88 12.02
C THR A 32 5.44 -15.87 12.41
N SER A 33 5.12 -15.82 13.69
CA SER A 33 4.24 -14.79 14.27
C SER A 33 5.07 -13.97 15.27
N PRO A 34 5.74 -12.92 14.81
CA PRO A 34 6.59 -12.11 15.68
C PRO A 34 5.75 -11.39 16.74
N ASN A 35 6.36 -11.10 17.88
CA ASN A 35 5.72 -10.26 18.88
C ASN A 35 5.68 -8.81 18.39
N VAL A 36 4.51 -8.37 17.96
CA VAL A 36 4.28 -7.03 17.38
C VAL A 36 3.96 -5.96 18.43
N THR A 37 4.02 -6.27 19.72
CA THR A 37 3.77 -5.28 20.79
C THR A 37 4.92 -4.28 20.95
N VAL A 38 6.12 -4.67 20.50
CA VAL A 38 7.30 -3.79 20.47
C VAL A 38 7.72 -3.65 19.02
N HIS A 39 7.40 -2.53 18.43
CA HIS A 39 7.79 -2.21 17.06
C HIS A 39 8.30 -0.77 16.96
N CYS A 40 8.85 -0.44 15.81
CA CYS A 40 9.56 0.81 15.56
C CYS A 40 8.76 1.80 14.67
N TYR A 41 7.44 1.65 14.56
CA TYR A 41 6.58 2.50 13.75
C TYR A 41 5.77 3.44 14.62
N TYR A 42 5.78 4.73 14.27
CA TYR A 42 5.18 5.79 15.05
C TYR A 42 4.35 6.70 14.15
N HIS A 43 3.32 7.27 14.73
CA HIS A 43 2.60 8.39 14.16
C HIS A 43 2.51 9.52 15.19
N GLY A 44 2.26 10.73 14.73
CA GLY A 44 2.16 11.86 15.63
C GLY A 44 1.92 13.18 14.92
N GLU A 45 2.20 14.22 15.65
CA GLU A 45 2.02 15.60 15.21
C GLU A 45 3.27 16.43 15.54
N VAL A 46 3.44 17.56 14.87
CA VAL A 46 4.45 18.55 15.17
C VAL A 46 3.90 19.53 16.19
N GLU A 47 4.58 19.69 17.31
CA GLU A 47 4.18 20.62 18.37
C GLU A 47 4.07 22.05 17.84
N GLY A 48 2.95 22.71 18.14
CA GLY A 48 2.67 24.08 17.65
C GLY A 48 2.13 24.15 16.22
N HIS A 49 1.91 22.99 15.54
CA HIS A 49 1.35 22.92 14.20
C HIS A 49 0.08 22.03 14.19
N PRO A 50 -1.07 22.53 14.64
CA PRO A 50 -2.32 21.76 14.63
C PRO A 50 -2.66 21.33 13.20
N GLY A 51 -3.05 20.05 13.04
CA GLY A 51 -3.32 19.46 11.72
C GLY A 51 -2.10 18.97 10.96
N SER A 52 -0.90 19.03 11.57
CA SER A 52 0.26 18.32 11.06
C SER A 52 0.12 16.82 11.27
N GLU A 53 0.74 16.03 10.39
CA GLU A 53 0.77 14.58 10.51
C GLU A 53 2.19 14.07 10.35
N VAL A 54 2.58 13.17 11.23
CA VAL A 54 3.91 12.54 11.21
C VAL A 54 3.74 11.03 11.14
N SER A 55 4.51 10.38 10.27
CA SER A 55 4.65 8.93 10.20
C SER A 55 6.13 8.58 10.13
N LEU A 56 6.63 7.91 11.16
CA LEU A 56 8.05 7.61 11.31
C LEU A 56 8.29 6.11 11.55
N SER A 57 9.46 5.66 11.10
CA SER A 57 10.10 4.40 11.47
C SER A 57 11.43 4.70 12.14
N THR A 58 11.75 3.97 13.20
CA THR A 58 13.05 4.01 13.89
C THR A 58 13.80 2.69 13.79
N CYS A 59 13.39 1.78 12.90
CA CYS A 59 13.90 0.42 12.79
C CYS A 59 15.39 0.38 12.39
N THR A 60 15.78 1.14 11.37
CA THR A 60 17.15 1.23 10.87
C THR A 60 17.54 2.70 10.65
N GLY A 61 17.54 3.46 11.71
CA GLY A 61 17.63 4.91 11.65
C GLY A 61 16.25 5.56 11.54
N LEU A 62 16.22 6.88 11.69
CA LEU A 62 14.97 7.63 11.67
C LEU A 62 14.57 7.93 10.22
N ARG A 63 13.45 7.36 9.78
CA ARG A 63 12.91 7.53 8.43
C ARG A 63 11.42 7.87 8.50
N GLY A 64 10.95 8.76 7.64
CA GLY A 64 9.52 9.01 7.60
C GLY A 64 9.08 10.24 6.84
N LEU A 65 7.82 10.58 7.07
CA LEU A 65 7.11 11.67 6.42
C LEU A 65 6.53 12.61 7.48
N ILE A 66 6.76 13.90 7.29
CA ILE A 66 6.20 14.97 8.10
C ILE A 66 5.36 15.85 7.17
N SER A 67 4.05 15.87 7.38
CA SER A 67 3.12 16.70 6.62
C SER A 67 2.71 17.88 7.48
N LEU A 68 2.95 19.08 6.98
CA LEU A 68 2.40 20.33 7.47
C LEU A 68 1.26 20.77 6.54
N GLU A 69 0.55 21.83 6.91
CA GLU A 69 -0.64 22.28 6.17
C GLU A 69 -0.45 22.42 4.65
N HIS A 70 0.74 22.84 4.21
CA HIS A 70 1.06 23.09 2.80
C HIS A 70 2.39 22.52 2.35
N GLU A 71 3.09 21.80 3.21
CA GLU A 71 4.43 21.29 2.95
C GLU A 71 4.58 19.86 3.46
N VAL A 72 5.25 19.04 2.68
CA VAL A 72 5.60 17.67 3.02
C VAL A 72 7.11 17.54 3.07
N TYR A 73 7.61 16.99 4.15
CA TYR A 73 9.04 16.74 4.35
C TYR A 73 9.29 15.24 4.46
N VAL A 74 10.36 14.80 3.81
CA VAL A 74 10.88 13.43 3.88
C VAL A 74 12.11 13.42 4.77
N LEU A 75 12.17 12.49 5.70
CA LEU A 75 13.28 12.26 6.61
C LEU A 75 13.91 10.91 6.31
N GLU A 76 15.22 10.87 6.13
CA GLU A 76 15.99 9.65 5.81
C GLU A 76 17.29 9.60 6.62
N PRO A 77 17.70 8.39 7.07
CA PRO A 77 19.02 8.21 7.63
C PRO A 77 20.09 8.33 6.54
N MET A 78 21.24 8.87 6.90
CA MET A 78 22.43 8.89 6.04
C MET A 78 23.33 7.69 6.37
N GLU A 79 24.15 7.27 5.41
CA GLU A 79 25.03 6.10 5.56
C GLU A 79 26.08 6.29 6.65
N GLU A 80 26.47 7.52 6.96
CA GLU A 80 27.49 7.84 7.94
C GLU A 80 26.90 8.40 9.24
N GLY A 81 27.05 7.66 10.33
CA GLY A 81 26.74 8.10 11.69
C GLY A 81 25.24 8.22 11.99
N ASN A 82 24.90 8.95 13.05
CA ASN A 82 23.51 9.25 13.43
C ASN A 82 22.96 10.49 12.74
N THR A 83 23.39 10.76 11.51
CA THR A 83 22.94 11.92 10.73
C THR A 83 21.75 11.55 9.85
N HIS A 84 20.86 12.52 9.68
CA HIS A 84 19.64 12.35 8.90
C HIS A 84 19.50 13.50 7.92
N ARG A 85 18.95 13.21 6.76
CA ARG A 85 18.58 14.20 5.76
C ARG A 85 17.09 14.52 5.91
N LEU A 86 16.77 15.78 6.06
CA LEU A 86 15.41 16.30 5.98
C LEU A 86 15.31 17.17 4.72
N TYR A 87 14.37 16.86 3.85
CA TYR A 87 14.16 17.62 2.62
C TYR A 87 12.68 17.66 2.25
N ARG A 88 12.29 18.60 1.38
CA ARG A 88 10.91 18.70 0.90
C ARG A 88 10.56 17.52 0.02
N GLY A 89 9.29 17.06 0.08
CA GLY A 89 8.79 15.94 -0.72
C GLY A 89 8.99 16.11 -2.23
N GLU A 90 8.94 17.35 -2.72
CA GLU A 90 9.21 17.71 -4.12
C GLU A 90 10.63 17.35 -4.61
N HIS A 91 11.57 17.14 -3.69
CA HIS A 91 12.93 16.72 -4.02
C HIS A 91 13.14 15.20 -3.93
N LEU A 92 12.09 14.46 -3.62
CA LEU A 92 12.15 12.99 -3.65
C LEU A 92 12.34 12.52 -5.10
N LYS A 93 13.41 11.79 -5.34
CA LYS A 93 13.67 11.18 -6.65
C LYS A 93 12.84 9.90 -6.77
N VAL A 94 11.79 9.96 -7.55
CA VAL A 94 10.98 8.79 -7.91
C VAL A 94 10.94 8.66 -9.43
N THR A 95 10.88 7.44 -9.93
CA THR A 95 10.65 7.21 -11.35
C THR A 95 9.18 7.53 -11.64
N GLN A 96 8.96 8.49 -12.51
CA GLN A 96 7.60 8.80 -12.97
C GLN A 96 7.02 7.61 -13.74
N GLY A 97 5.78 7.30 -13.47
CA GLY A 97 5.09 6.21 -14.11
C GLY A 97 3.58 6.43 -14.16
N THR A 98 2.89 5.51 -14.78
CA THR A 98 1.43 5.53 -14.93
C THR A 98 0.81 4.27 -14.36
N CYS A 99 -0.42 4.39 -13.89
CA CYS A 99 -1.25 3.23 -13.63
C CYS A 99 -1.64 2.56 -14.96
N GLY A 100 -1.61 1.22 -14.99
CA GLY A 100 -1.89 0.43 -16.20
C GLY A 100 -3.34 0.46 -16.69
N HIS A 101 -4.23 1.22 -16.06
CA HIS A 101 -5.62 1.42 -16.50
C HIS A 101 -5.68 2.39 -17.69
N GLY A 102 -5.49 1.86 -18.91
CA GLY A 102 -5.82 2.59 -20.13
C GLY A 102 -7.33 2.78 -20.26
N HIS A 103 -7.77 3.90 -20.85
CA HIS A 103 -9.18 4.29 -21.02
C HIS A 103 -10.07 3.29 -21.81
N ASN A 104 -9.53 2.12 -22.22
CA ASN A 104 -10.20 1.17 -23.12
C ASN A 104 -10.28 -0.27 -22.60
N ILE A 105 -10.05 -0.54 -21.32
CA ILE A 105 -10.34 -1.86 -20.78
C ILE A 105 -11.82 -1.90 -20.39
N SER A 106 -12.68 -2.20 -21.37
CA SER A 106 -14.05 -2.64 -21.09
C SER A 106 -13.97 -4.04 -20.50
N TYR A 107 -14.16 -4.15 -19.20
CA TYR A 107 -14.40 -5.44 -18.57
C TYR A 107 -15.67 -6.05 -19.18
N PRO A 108 -15.69 -7.36 -19.47
CA PRO A 108 -16.91 -8.01 -19.95
C PRO A 108 -18.02 -7.80 -18.92
N THR A 109 -19.08 -7.13 -19.34
CA THR A 109 -20.28 -6.82 -18.53
C THR A 109 -21.13 -8.07 -18.25
N GLU A 110 -20.62 -9.27 -18.48
CA GLU A 110 -21.40 -10.52 -18.40
C GLU A 110 -21.63 -11.07 -16.99
N MET A 111 -21.11 -10.44 -15.93
CA MET A 111 -21.36 -10.91 -14.56
C MET A 111 -22.39 -10.09 -13.76
N MET A 112 -23.16 -9.19 -14.38
CA MET A 112 -24.20 -8.43 -13.69
C MET A 112 -25.63 -8.95 -13.87
N ASN A 113 -25.83 -10.08 -14.50
CA ASN A 113 -27.16 -10.66 -14.72
C ASN A 113 -27.30 -12.07 -14.14
N THR A 114 -27.22 -12.21 -12.82
CA THR A 114 -27.87 -13.36 -12.17
C THR A 114 -28.33 -12.97 -10.77
N THR A 115 -29.63 -13.15 -10.64
CA THR A 115 -30.48 -13.22 -9.44
C THR A 115 -31.14 -11.92 -8.99
N GLY A 116 -32.28 -11.66 -9.66
CA GLY A 116 -33.39 -10.99 -9.01
C GLY A 116 -33.94 -11.87 -7.87
N ALA A 117 -33.41 -11.70 -6.68
CA ALA A 117 -34.04 -12.22 -5.46
C ALA A 117 -34.99 -11.15 -4.94
N VAL A 118 -36.29 -11.38 -5.11
CA VAL A 118 -37.35 -10.62 -4.47
C VAL A 118 -37.22 -10.79 -2.95
N PHE A 119 -36.66 -9.80 -2.26
CA PHE A 119 -36.70 -9.77 -0.79
C PHE A 119 -38.03 -9.17 -0.35
N SER A 120 -38.88 -10.02 0.20
CA SER A 120 -40.07 -9.69 0.97
C SER A 120 -39.71 -8.75 2.13
N SER A 121 -40.39 -7.61 2.18
CA SER A 121 -40.20 -6.58 3.21
C SER A 121 -40.78 -7.04 4.54
N HIS A 122 -39.93 -7.54 5.42
CA HIS A 122 -40.20 -7.49 6.84
C HIS A 122 -39.49 -6.28 7.42
N SER A 123 -40.27 -5.28 7.83
CA SER A 123 -39.82 -4.08 8.50
C SER A 123 -39.37 -4.40 9.94
N SER A 124 -38.10 -4.77 10.08
CA SER A 124 -37.41 -4.55 11.35
C SER A 124 -36.69 -3.22 11.26
N GLN A 125 -36.97 -2.29 12.14
CA GLN A 125 -36.24 -1.04 12.30
C GLN A 125 -34.76 -1.37 12.58
N ARG A 126 -33.98 -1.56 11.53
CA ARG A 126 -32.52 -1.52 11.64
C ARG A 126 -32.14 -0.06 11.83
N HIS A 127 -31.63 0.28 13.04
CA HIS A 127 -30.89 1.51 13.20
C HIS A 127 -29.92 1.64 12.01
N LYS A 128 -30.08 2.68 11.20
CA LYS A 128 -29.07 3.08 10.20
C LYS A 128 -27.78 3.24 10.99
N ARG A 129 -26.88 2.26 10.90
CA ARG A 129 -25.50 2.46 11.36
C ARG A 129 -24.98 3.60 10.53
N ASP A 130 -24.56 4.66 11.19
CA ASP A 130 -23.90 5.78 10.52
C ASP A 130 -22.56 5.28 10.00
N ALA A 131 -22.59 4.72 8.78
CA ALA A 131 -21.43 4.09 8.17
C ALA A 131 -20.32 5.11 7.87
N GLN A 132 -20.64 6.41 7.89
CA GLN A 132 -19.68 7.48 7.67
C GLN A 132 -18.88 7.85 8.92
N SER A 133 -19.43 7.63 10.12
CA SER A 133 -18.76 8.02 11.37
C SER A 133 -17.81 6.94 11.93
N SER A 134 -17.96 5.67 11.53
CA SER A 134 -17.13 4.57 12.04
C SER A 134 -15.86 4.39 11.21
N THR A 135 -14.71 4.33 11.86
CA THR A 135 -13.43 3.97 11.23
C THR A 135 -13.53 2.61 10.57
N LYS A 136 -13.11 2.53 9.30
CA LYS A 136 -13.02 1.29 8.54
C LYS A 136 -11.61 0.71 8.69
N HIS A 137 -11.50 -0.61 8.66
CA HIS A 137 -10.23 -1.31 8.72
C HIS A 137 -10.10 -2.19 7.49
N VAL A 138 -8.90 -2.22 6.91
CA VAL A 138 -8.52 -3.11 5.81
C VAL A 138 -7.40 -3.99 6.31
N GLU A 139 -7.61 -5.29 6.26
CA GLU A 139 -6.60 -6.30 6.54
C GLU A 139 -5.77 -6.55 5.28
N LEU A 140 -4.53 -6.04 5.28
CA LEU A 140 -3.63 -6.07 4.13
C LEU A 140 -2.57 -7.14 4.29
N ILE A 141 -2.33 -7.93 3.23
CA ILE A 141 -1.10 -8.71 3.06
C ILE A 141 -0.26 -8.06 1.96
N ILE A 142 1.05 -7.93 2.20
CA ILE A 142 2.00 -7.51 1.17
C ILE A 142 2.94 -8.66 0.85
N VAL A 143 3.10 -8.92 -0.45
CA VAL A 143 3.95 -9.97 -1.00
C VAL A 143 5.10 -9.33 -1.75
N ALA A 144 6.32 -9.80 -1.58
CA ALA A 144 7.46 -9.44 -2.42
C ALA A 144 7.82 -10.60 -3.34
N ASP A 145 7.98 -10.34 -4.63
CA ASP A 145 8.43 -11.33 -5.59
C ASP A 145 9.92 -11.67 -5.42
N ASN A 146 10.38 -12.69 -6.10
CA ASN A 146 11.78 -13.10 -6.03
C ASN A 146 12.73 -12.04 -6.60
N ARG A 147 12.28 -11.25 -7.58
CA ARG A 147 13.10 -10.17 -8.14
C ARG A 147 13.31 -9.04 -7.14
N GLU A 148 12.28 -8.69 -6.36
CA GLU A 148 12.41 -7.73 -5.25
C GLU A 148 13.34 -8.27 -4.16
N TYR A 149 13.21 -9.53 -3.79
CA TYR A 149 14.13 -10.19 -2.85
C TYR A 149 15.59 -10.10 -3.33
N GLN A 150 15.87 -10.39 -4.62
CA GLN A 150 17.20 -10.26 -5.20
C GLN A 150 17.70 -8.81 -5.18
N LYS A 151 16.84 -7.84 -5.53
CA LYS A 151 17.13 -6.41 -5.54
C LYS A 151 17.54 -5.91 -4.14
N GLN A 152 16.95 -6.43 -3.09
CA GLN A 152 17.30 -6.10 -1.70
C GLN A 152 18.51 -6.88 -1.16
N GLY A 153 19.29 -7.52 -2.04
CA GLY A 153 20.53 -8.23 -1.68
C GLY A 153 20.29 -9.62 -1.11
N LYS A 154 19.13 -10.22 -1.38
CA LYS A 154 18.72 -11.54 -0.85
C LYS A 154 18.65 -11.57 0.69
N ASP A 155 18.26 -10.46 1.27
CA ASP A 155 18.06 -10.30 2.70
C ASP A 155 16.57 -10.24 3.02
N VAL A 156 16.04 -11.33 3.60
CA VAL A 156 14.62 -11.47 3.95
C VAL A 156 14.16 -10.38 4.93
N GLU A 157 14.99 -10.09 5.94
CA GLU A 157 14.64 -9.10 6.97
C GLU A 157 14.61 -7.68 6.41
N LYS A 158 15.53 -7.36 5.52
CA LYS A 158 15.54 -6.08 4.79
C LYS A 158 14.29 -5.91 3.92
N VAL A 159 13.87 -6.98 3.21
CA VAL A 159 12.62 -6.96 2.44
C VAL A 159 11.42 -6.75 3.37
N LYS A 160 11.27 -7.53 4.42
CA LYS A 160 10.16 -7.41 5.38
C LYS A 160 10.06 -6.01 5.96
N GLN A 161 11.20 -5.43 6.37
CA GLN A 161 11.25 -4.07 6.89
C GLN A 161 10.76 -3.06 5.85
N ARG A 162 11.23 -3.18 4.59
CA ARG A 162 10.79 -2.32 3.50
C ARG A 162 9.28 -2.40 3.28
N LEU A 163 8.72 -3.62 3.24
CA LEU A 163 7.28 -3.83 3.08
C LEU A 163 6.47 -3.22 4.23
N ALA A 164 6.95 -3.34 5.46
CA ALA A 164 6.31 -2.75 6.63
C ALA A 164 6.39 -1.20 6.62
N GLU A 165 7.49 -0.62 6.14
CA GLU A 165 7.62 0.83 5.93
C GLU A 165 6.62 1.32 4.87
N ILE A 166 6.46 0.58 3.76
CA ILE A 166 5.43 0.85 2.74
C ILE A 166 4.04 0.85 3.37
N ALA A 167 3.68 -0.20 4.12
CA ALA A 167 2.39 -0.29 4.81
C ALA A 167 2.16 0.88 5.79
N ASN A 168 3.21 1.30 6.48
CA ASN A 168 3.16 2.44 7.40
C ASN A 168 2.78 3.76 6.70
N TYR A 169 3.32 4.01 5.51
CA TYR A 169 2.94 5.18 4.71
C TYR A 169 1.52 5.05 4.14
N VAL A 170 1.14 3.88 3.65
CA VAL A 170 -0.19 3.63 3.10
C VAL A 170 -1.27 3.87 4.15
N ASP A 171 -1.13 3.33 5.37
CA ASP A 171 -2.08 3.61 6.44
C ASP A 171 -2.14 5.11 6.77
N LYS A 172 -1.01 5.83 6.73
CA LYS A 172 -1.02 7.29 6.91
C LYS A 172 -1.92 7.99 5.88
N PHE A 173 -1.80 7.63 4.61
CA PHE A 173 -2.57 8.26 3.54
C PHE A 173 -4.07 8.02 3.67
N TYR A 174 -4.47 6.83 4.11
CA TYR A 174 -5.88 6.46 4.25
C TYR A 174 -6.55 6.99 5.52
N ARG A 175 -5.79 7.47 6.51
CA ARG A 175 -6.34 8.04 7.74
C ARG A 175 -7.25 9.26 7.50
N SER A 176 -6.91 10.10 6.52
CA SER A 176 -7.73 11.25 6.12
C SER A 176 -9.13 10.86 5.63
N LEU A 177 -9.29 9.61 5.20
CA LEU A 177 -10.56 9.02 4.76
C LEU A 177 -11.25 8.21 5.88
N ASN A 178 -10.75 8.30 7.12
CA ASN A 178 -11.20 7.48 8.25
C ASN A 178 -11.09 5.97 7.98
N ILE A 179 -10.05 5.58 7.23
CA ILE A 179 -9.69 4.20 6.93
C ILE A 179 -8.34 3.89 7.58
N ARG A 180 -8.26 2.74 8.24
CA ARG A 180 -7.02 2.20 8.79
C ARG A 180 -6.61 0.98 7.96
N VAL A 181 -5.34 0.91 7.62
CA VAL A 181 -4.76 -0.24 6.92
C VAL A 181 -3.90 -1.01 7.92
N ALA A 182 -4.41 -2.17 8.34
CA ALA A 182 -3.74 -3.07 9.27
C ALA A 182 -2.98 -4.15 8.51
N LEU A 183 -1.70 -4.29 8.77
CA LEU A 183 -0.88 -5.33 8.16
C LEU A 183 -1.14 -6.66 8.89
N VAL A 184 -1.72 -7.64 8.18
CA VAL A 184 -1.99 -8.98 8.71
C VAL A 184 -0.96 -10.01 8.25
N GLY A 185 -0.16 -9.69 7.24
CA GLY A 185 0.91 -10.58 6.82
C GLY A 185 1.89 -9.98 5.83
N LEU A 186 3.11 -10.50 5.88
CA LEU A 186 4.13 -10.32 4.87
C LEU A 186 4.51 -11.68 4.28
N GLU A 187 4.78 -11.69 2.98
CA GLU A 187 5.30 -12.87 2.32
C GLU A 187 6.44 -12.51 1.37
N VAL A 188 7.57 -13.19 1.51
CA VAL A 188 8.76 -12.97 0.68
C VAL A 188 9.04 -14.23 -0.11
N TRP A 189 8.97 -14.18 -1.41
CA TRP A 189 9.28 -15.30 -2.30
C TRP A 189 10.80 -15.46 -2.47
N SER A 190 11.47 -15.98 -1.43
CA SER A 190 12.92 -16.01 -1.35
C SER A 190 13.58 -17.14 -2.14
N ASP A 191 12.85 -18.22 -2.45
CA ASP A 191 13.33 -19.35 -3.26
C ASP A 191 12.99 -19.21 -4.75
N GLY A 192 11.92 -18.50 -5.09
CA GLY A 192 11.42 -18.31 -6.45
C GLY A 192 9.98 -17.83 -6.45
N ASP A 193 9.53 -17.27 -7.57
CA ASP A 193 8.16 -16.78 -7.71
C ASP A 193 7.14 -17.91 -7.60
N LYS A 194 5.99 -17.62 -6.99
CA LYS A 194 4.92 -18.60 -6.76
C LYS A 194 3.83 -18.56 -7.85
N CYS A 195 3.91 -17.59 -8.72
CA CYS A 195 3.13 -17.47 -9.96
C CYS A 195 4.00 -16.75 -11.00
N SER A 196 3.52 -16.65 -12.24
CA SER A 196 4.28 -16.04 -13.33
C SER A 196 4.30 -14.52 -13.20
N ILE A 197 5.46 -13.95 -12.87
CA ILE A 197 5.68 -12.50 -12.84
C ILE A 197 6.52 -12.11 -14.06
N THR A 198 5.95 -11.31 -14.93
CA THR A 198 6.53 -10.93 -16.22
C THR A 198 6.59 -9.41 -16.37
N GLN A 199 7.21 -8.93 -17.45
CA GLN A 199 7.21 -7.50 -17.79
C GLN A 199 5.82 -7.01 -18.24
N ASP A 200 4.91 -7.91 -18.66
CA ASP A 200 3.53 -7.54 -18.94
C ASP A 200 2.74 -7.43 -17.62
N PRO A 201 2.34 -6.20 -17.22
CA PRO A 201 1.67 -5.99 -15.95
C PRO A 201 0.30 -6.65 -15.88
N PHE A 202 -0.40 -6.78 -17.02
CA PHE A 202 -1.69 -7.42 -17.06
C PHE A 202 -1.60 -8.93 -16.75
N THR A 203 -0.66 -9.63 -17.38
CA THR A 203 -0.37 -11.03 -17.08
C THR A 203 0.02 -11.21 -15.62
N SER A 204 0.97 -10.40 -15.13
CA SER A 204 1.44 -10.49 -13.74
C SER A 204 0.33 -10.25 -12.72
N LEU A 205 -0.57 -9.29 -12.97
CA LEU A 205 -1.71 -9.03 -12.11
C LEU A 205 -2.65 -10.24 -12.04
N HIS A 206 -3.04 -10.83 -13.18
CA HIS A 206 -3.97 -11.96 -13.21
C HIS A 206 -3.38 -13.20 -12.55
N GLU A 207 -2.14 -13.53 -12.85
CA GLU A 207 -1.43 -14.64 -12.22
C GLU A 207 -1.32 -14.48 -10.70
N PHE A 208 -1.01 -13.26 -10.24
CA PHE A 208 -0.96 -12.96 -8.80
C PHE A 208 -2.34 -13.08 -8.13
N LEU A 209 -3.40 -12.58 -8.75
CA LEU A 209 -4.75 -12.67 -8.20
C LEU A 209 -5.25 -14.12 -8.15
N ASP A 210 -4.97 -14.92 -9.17
CA ASP A 210 -5.30 -16.34 -9.19
C ASP A 210 -4.52 -17.12 -8.11
N TRP A 211 -3.22 -16.85 -7.97
CA TRP A 211 -2.42 -17.42 -6.89
C TRP A 211 -2.96 -16.99 -5.51
N ARG A 212 -3.28 -15.70 -5.33
CA ARG A 212 -3.90 -15.20 -4.09
C ARG A 212 -5.18 -15.97 -3.76
N LYS A 213 -6.09 -16.10 -4.71
CA LYS A 213 -7.37 -16.81 -4.55
C LYS A 213 -7.18 -18.27 -4.14
N VAL A 214 -6.28 -18.97 -4.79
CA VAL A 214 -6.13 -20.43 -4.65
C VAL A 214 -5.20 -20.84 -3.51
N LYS A 215 -4.18 -20.03 -3.24
CA LYS A 215 -3.11 -20.39 -2.29
C LYS A 215 -3.10 -19.53 -1.04
N LEU A 216 -3.17 -18.20 -1.18
CA LEU A 216 -2.98 -17.29 -0.06
C LEU A 216 -4.26 -17.14 0.79
N LEU A 217 -5.38 -16.80 0.16
CA LEU A 217 -6.63 -16.48 0.85
C LEU A 217 -7.18 -17.64 1.71
N PRO A 218 -7.12 -18.92 1.27
CA PRO A 218 -7.60 -20.03 2.11
C PRO A 218 -6.76 -20.30 3.36
N GLN A 219 -5.48 -19.89 3.34
CA GLN A 219 -4.55 -20.14 4.46
C GLN A 219 -4.47 -18.96 5.41
N ARG A 220 -4.56 -17.75 4.89
CA ARG A 220 -4.45 -16.49 5.62
C ARG A 220 -5.58 -15.54 5.21
N PRO A 221 -6.66 -15.46 5.99
CA PRO A 221 -7.76 -14.53 5.72
C PRO A 221 -7.24 -13.07 5.67
N HIS A 222 -7.69 -12.33 4.68
CA HIS A 222 -7.35 -10.92 4.48
C HIS A 222 -8.35 -10.25 3.52
N ASP A 223 -8.46 -8.94 3.61
CA ASP A 223 -9.34 -8.17 2.72
C ASP A 223 -8.68 -7.89 1.37
N ASN A 224 -7.38 -7.62 1.34
CA ASN A 224 -6.65 -7.24 0.14
C ASN A 224 -5.20 -7.76 0.18
N ALA A 225 -4.64 -8.10 -0.98
CA ALA A 225 -3.22 -8.43 -1.10
C ALA A 225 -2.55 -7.63 -2.21
N GLN A 226 -1.36 -7.09 -1.93
CA GLN A 226 -0.59 -6.30 -2.89
C GLN A 226 0.77 -6.94 -3.13
N LEU A 227 1.16 -7.08 -4.39
CA LEU A 227 2.48 -7.55 -4.79
C LEU A 227 3.42 -6.35 -4.99
N ILE A 228 4.53 -6.35 -4.30
CA ILE A 228 5.67 -5.45 -4.57
C ILE A 228 6.66 -6.23 -5.43
N SER A 229 6.85 -5.76 -6.65
CA SER A 229 7.66 -6.44 -7.66
C SER A 229 8.95 -5.68 -7.95
N GLY A 230 10.07 -6.41 -8.01
CA GLY A 230 11.34 -5.93 -8.52
C GLY A 230 11.44 -5.99 -10.05
N VAL A 231 10.41 -6.46 -10.74
CA VAL A 231 10.35 -6.50 -12.21
C VAL A 231 9.96 -5.13 -12.76
N TYR A 232 10.69 -4.66 -13.77
CA TYR A 232 10.32 -3.46 -14.52
C TYR A 232 9.23 -3.82 -15.53
N PHE A 233 8.02 -3.29 -15.30
CA PHE A 233 6.91 -3.48 -16.22
C PHE A 233 7.13 -2.71 -17.51
N GLN A 234 6.59 -3.24 -18.63
CA GLN A 234 6.70 -2.60 -19.93
C GLN A 234 5.94 -1.26 -19.99
N GLY A 235 6.43 -0.38 -20.85
CA GLY A 235 5.89 0.96 -21.01
C GLY A 235 6.22 1.85 -19.81
N THR A 236 5.24 2.61 -19.35
CA THR A 236 5.35 3.52 -18.20
C THR A 236 4.60 3.01 -16.97
N THR A 237 4.14 1.76 -17.00
CA THR A 237 3.30 1.19 -15.92
C THR A 237 4.15 0.91 -14.68
N ILE A 238 3.74 1.46 -13.55
CA ILE A 238 4.34 1.22 -12.23
C ILE A 238 3.39 0.56 -11.24
N GLY A 239 2.11 0.43 -11.58
CA GLY A 239 1.11 -0.26 -10.79
C GLY A 239 -0.13 -0.63 -11.61
N MET A 240 -0.90 -1.60 -11.11
CA MET A 240 -2.16 -2.01 -11.69
C MET A 240 -3.03 -2.73 -10.65
N ALA A 241 -4.32 -2.39 -10.59
CA ALA A 241 -5.28 -3.07 -9.75
C ALA A 241 -6.71 -3.03 -10.33
N PRO A 242 -7.57 -4.02 -10.09
CA PRO A 242 -8.97 -3.99 -10.51
C PRO A 242 -9.78 -2.94 -9.73
N ILE A 243 -10.65 -2.23 -10.44
CA ILE A 243 -11.53 -1.22 -9.80
C ILE A 243 -12.68 -1.91 -9.06
N MET A 244 -13.06 -1.35 -7.88
CA MET A 244 -14.20 -1.79 -7.06
C MET A 244 -14.12 -3.27 -6.67
N SER A 245 -12.95 -3.74 -6.34
CA SER A 245 -12.67 -5.16 -6.09
C SER A 245 -12.38 -5.48 -4.62
N MET A 246 -12.39 -4.48 -3.72
CA MET A 246 -12.07 -4.67 -2.31
C MET A 246 -12.89 -5.81 -1.69
N CYS A 247 -12.23 -6.69 -0.94
CA CYS A 247 -12.79 -7.87 -0.28
C CYS A 247 -13.36 -8.95 -1.22
N THR A 248 -13.22 -8.82 -2.54
CA THR A 248 -13.66 -9.90 -3.45
C THR A 248 -12.66 -11.05 -3.42
N VAL A 249 -13.15 -12.27 -3.60
CA VAL A 249 -12.33 -13.48 -3.61
C VAL A 249 -11.38 -13.47 -4.81
N GLU A 250 -11.89 -13.03 -5.98
CA GLU A 250 -11.18 -13.11 -7.26
C GLU A 250 -10.21 -11.96 -7.47
N GLN A 251 -10.56 -10.72 -7.06
CA GLN A 251 -9.90 -9.54 -7.60
C GLN A 251 -9.40 -8.54 -6.55
N SER A 252 -9.53 -8.84 -5.24
CA SER A 252 -9.08 -7.88 -4.21
C SER A 252 -7.57 -7.90 -4.04
N GLY A 253 -6.88 -7.16 -4.89
CA GLY A 253 -5.43 -7.02 -4.85
C GLY A 253 -4.91 -6.14 -5.97
N GLY A 254 -3.59 -6.07 -6.08
CA GLY A 254 -2.89 -5.27 -7.07
C GLY A 254 -1.42 -5.64 -7.17
N ILE A 255 -0.75 -5.05 -8.14
CA ILE A 255 0.70 -5.15 -8.32
C ILE A 255 1.32 -3.76 -8.36
N VAL A 256 2.50 -3.62 -7.80
CA VAL A 256 3.27 -2.38 -7.71
C VAL A 256 4.72 -2.68 -8.06
N MET A 257 5.30 -1.97 -9.01
CA MET A 257 6.72 -2.00 -9.28
C MET A 257 7.46 -1.23 -8.18
N ASP A 258 8.51 -1.81 -7.63
CA ASP A 258 9.40 -1.08 -6.72
C ASP A 258 10.39 -0.21 -7.52
N HIS A 259 9.93 0.98 -7.86
CA HIS A 259 10.60 1.92 -8.78
C HIS A 259 11.46 2.98 -8.07
N SER A 260 11.61 2.92 -6.75
CA SER A 260 12.35 3.93 -5.97
C SER A 260 13.15 3.28 -4.85
N ASP A 261 14.33 3.82 -4.56
CA ASP A 261 15.12 3.39 -3.40
C ASP A 261 14.41 3.74 -2.07
N ASN A 262 13.68 4.85 -2.04
CA ASN A 262 12.86 5.22 -0.90
C ASN A 262 11.53 4.46 -0.92
N PRO A 263 11.14 3.76 0.17
CA PRO A 263 9.87 3.05 0.27
C PRO A 263 8.63 3.91 0.00
N LEU A 264 8.74 5.22 0.18
CA LEU A 264 7.64 6.17 -0.08
C LEU A 264 7.16 6.12 -1.54
N GLY A 265 8.07 5.94 -2.51
CA GLY A 265 7.69 5.82 -3.93
C GLY A 265 6.72 4.66 -4.17
N ALA A 266 7.10 3.45 -3.73
CA ALA A 266 6.23 2.28 -3.83
C ALA A 266 4.96 2.43 -2.98
N ALA A 267 5.03 3.11 -1.83
CA ALA A 267 3.87 3.33 -0.97
C ALA A 267 2.81 4.24 -1.61
N VAL A 268 3.22 5.29 -2.33
CA VAL A 268 2.30 6.17 -3.08
C VAL A 268 1.59 5.36 -4.17
N THR A 269 2.33 4.55 -4.94
CA THR A 269 1.76 3.69 -5.97
C THR A 269 0.81 2.64 -5.36
N LEU A 270 1.20 1.98 -4.25
CA LEU A 270 0.32 1.03 -3.57
C LEU A 270 -0.97 1.70 -3.07
N ALA A 271 -0.86 2.90 -2.50
CA ALA A 271 -2.04 3.66 -2.07
C ALA A 271 -2.97 4.01 -3.24
N HIS A 272 -2.41 4.32 -4.41
CA HIS A 272 -3.14 4.55 -5.66
C HIS A 272 -3.90 3.27 -6.09
N GLU A 273 -3.22 2.14 -6.19
CA GLU A 273 -3.82 0.87 -6.60
C GLU A 273 -4.88 0.38 -5.60
N LEU A 274 -4.64 0.57 -4.30
CA LEU A 274 -5.63 0.29 -3.26
C LEU A 274 -6.87 1.19 -3.41
N GLY A 275 -6.70 2.44 -3.85
CA GLY A 275 -7.78 3.36 -4.19
C GLY A 275 -8.65 2.80 -5.31
N HIS A 276 -8.06 2.20 -6.34
CA HIS A 276 -8.82 1.50 -7.38
C HIS A 276 -9.62 0.33 -6.80
N ASN A 277 -9.04 -0.47 -5.93
CA ASN A 277 -9.78 -1.54 -5.27
C ASN A 277 -10.99 -1.01 -4.47
N PHE A 278 -10.90 0.18 -3.87
CA PHE A 278 -12.03 0.87 -3.24
C PHE A 278 -13.07 1.44 -4.22
N GLY A 279 -12.78 1.45 -5.53
CA GLY A 279 -13.65 2.00 -6.56
C GLY A 279 -13.34 3.46 -6.94
N MET A 280 -12.21 4.01 -6.49
CA MET A 280 -11.76 5.35 -6.90
C MET A 280 -11.26 5.29 -8.33
N ASN A 281 -11.70 6.26 -9.14
CA ASN A 281 -11.17 6.49 -10.47
C ASN A 281 -10.03 7.50 -10.42
N HIS A 282 -9.32 7.67 -11.54
CA HIS A 282 -8.35 8.74 -11.67
C HIS A 282 -8.97 10.12 -11.51
N ASP A 283 -8.24 11.01 -10.84
CA ASP A 283 -8.57 12.43 -10.73
C ASP A 283 -8.32 13.10 -12.09
N THR A 284 -9.39 13.48 -12.77
CA THR A 284 -9.31 14.19 -14.03
C THR A 284 -10.28 15.39 -14.04
N PRO A 285 -9.95 16.48 -14.75
CA PRO A 285 -10.83 17.64 -14.86
C PRO A 285 -12.23 17.30 -15.39
N GLU A 286 -12.33 16.34 -16.31
CA GLU A 286 -13.58 15.88 -16.92
C GLU A 286 -14.51 15.21 -15.91
N ARG A 287 -13.95 14.67 -14.83
CA ARG A 287 -14.70 14.06 -13.71
C ARG A 287 -15.01 15.06 -12.59
N GLY A 288 -14.65 16.34 -12.79
CA GLY A 288 -14.83 17.37 -11.77
C GLY A 288 -13.92 17.22 -10.56
N CYS A 289 -12.92 16.36 -10.63
CA CYS A 289 -11.94 16.13 -9.59
C CYS A 289 -10.62 16.80 -9.99
N GLY A 290 -10.41 18.05 -9.55
CA GLY A 290 -9.18 18.80 -9.76
C GLY A 290 -8.26 18.64 -8.57
N CYS A 291 -7.12 17.97 -8.76
CA CYS A 291 -6.05 18.03 -7.78
C CYS A 291 -5.56 19.47 -7.63
N ARG A 292 -5.63 20.02 -6.41
CA ARG A 292 -5.14 21.38 -6.11
C ARG A 292 -3.64 21.40 -5.82
N ALA A 293 -3.07 20.26 -5.48
CA ALA A 293 -1.63 20.11 -5.31
C ALA A 293 -0.99 19.92 -6.69
N THR A 294 0.00 20.73 -7.02
CA THR A 294 0.79 20.57 -8.23
C THR A 294 1.70 19.35 -8.13
N VAL A 295 2.09 18.76 -9.25
CA VAL A 295 2.94 17.55 -9.29
C VAL A 295 4.24 17.76 -8.52
N ASP A 296 4.81 18.97 -8.58
CA ASP A 296 5.98 19.39 -7.81
C ASP A 296 5.76 19.45 -6.28
N ARG A 297 4.51 19.37 -5.82
CA ARG A 297 4.11 19.31 -4.40
C ARG A 297 3.59 17.95 -3.97
N GLY A 298 3.92 16.89 -4.72
CA GLY A 298 3.48 15.52 -4.44
C GLY A 298 2.15 15.13 -5.06
N GLY A 299 1.45 16.05 -5.73
CA GLY A 299 0.20 15.75 -6.42
C GLY A 299 -0.91 15.19 -5.53
N CYS A 300 -1.86 14.54 -6.18
CA CYS A 300 -2.90 13.76 -5.49
C CYS A 300 -2.70 12.27 -5.80
N ILE A 301 -2.99 11.40 -4.83
CA ILE A 301 -2.73 9.96 -4.94
C ILE A 301 -3.43 9.35 -6.17
N MET A 302 -4.64 9.80 -6.51
CA MET A 302 -5.40 9.23 -7.63
C MET A 302 -5.16 9.94 -8.98
N THR A 303 -4.06 10.67 -9.16
CA THR A 303 -3.68 11.21 -10.48
C THR A 303 -3.28 10.08 -11.44
N PRO A 304 -3.55 10.21 -12.76
CA PRO A 304 -3.22 9.17 -13.76
C PRO A 304 -1.73 8.84 -13.84
N SER A 305 -0.87 9.79 -13.49
CA SER A 305 0.57 9.59 -13.35
C SER A 305 0.98 9.84 -11.90
N THR A 306 1.67 8.88 -11.31
CA THR A 306 2.25 8.98 -9.98
C THR A 306 3.76 9.21 -10.10
N GLY A 307 4.30 10.16 -9.33
CA GLY A 307 5.73 10.45 -9.31
C GLY A 307 6.01 11.93 -9.20
#